data_ac55a8a0715199a73aae72910e0a68c4
#
_entry.id   ac55a8a0715199a73aae72910e0a68c4
#
_cell.length_a   1.000
_cell.length_b   1.000
_cell.length_c   1.000
_cell.angle_alpha   90.00
_cell.angle_beta   90.00
_cell.angle_gamma   90.00
#
_symmetry.space_group_name_H-M   'P 1'
#
loop_
_entity.id
_entity.type
_entity.pdbx_description
1 polymer ?
#
loop_
_entity_poly.entity_id
_entity_poly.type
_entity_poly.pdbx_seq_one_letter_code
_entity_poly.pdbx_strand_id
1 'polypeptide(L)'
;MTVCINCNKKSNLISETLGVCLECIRKDFKKVSEHIKEVHRKTRKDFGLPEESSKDPNGIVCKLCANECKIEEGEKSYCGLRKNVNGKLIGLTRDLASLSFYHDNLPTNCVADWVCPGGTGTGFPKFAYKDGPEYRYKNLAIFFIGCSFNCLFCQNWHYRNQLNKSSSITVNNLLRAIDNRTACVCYFGGDPVPQLFLFL
;
A
#
# COMPACT_ATOMS: atom_id res chain seq x y z
N MET A 1 11.53 -24.71 -11.25
CA MET A 1 10.33 -25.53 -10.88
C MET A 1 10.38 -25.75 -9.37
N THR A 2 9.42 -25.19 -8.65
CA THR A 2 9.37 -25.23 -7.18
C THR A 2 8.57 -26.44 -6.70
N VAL A 3 8.95 -26.97 -5.53
CA VAL A 3 8.28 -28.10 -4.88
C VAL A 3 7.43 -27.59 -3.73
N CYS A 4 6.18 -28.02 -3.66
CA CYS A 4 5.30 -27.70 -2.54
C CYS A 4 5.77 -28.42 -1.26
N ILE A 5 6.01 -27.66 -0.19
CA ILE A 5 6.50 -28.20 1.10
C ILE A 5 5.50 -29.14 1.80
N ASN A 6 4.20 -29.04 1.47
CA ASN A 6 3.16 -29.86 2.11
C ASN A 6 2.82 -31.13 1.33
N CYS A 7 2.73 -31.07 -0.01
CA CYS A 7 2.27 -32.20 -0.82
C CYS A 7 3.30 -32.71 -1.85
N ASN A 8 4.50 -32.14 -1.88
CA ASN A 8 5.59 -32.48 -2.80
C ASN A 8 5.28 -32.29 -4.30
N LYS A 9 4.16 -31.65 -4.65
CA LYS A 9 3.84 -31.30 -6.04
C LYS A 9 4.91 -30.37 -6.61
N LYS A 10 5.44 -30.69 -7.79
CA LYS A 10 6.37 -29.85 -8.54
C LYS A 10 5.63 -29.02 -9.58
N SER A 11 5.85 -27.72 -9.63
CA SER A 11 5.22 -26.84 -10.61
C SER A 11 5.95 -25.50 -10.76
N ASN A 12 5.90 -24.93 -11.96
CA ASN A 12 6.35 -23.56 -12.23
C ASN A 12 5.38 -22.49 -11.69
N LEU A 13 4.16 -22.91 -11.28
CA LEU A 13 3.14 -22.03 -10.70
C LEU A 13 3.26 -21.90 -9.18
N ILE A 14 4.26 -22.54 -8.56
CA ILE A 14 4.53 -22.39 -7.14
C ILE A 14 5.61 -21.33 -6.97
N SER A 15 5.28 -20.25 -6.25
CA SER A 15 6.24 -19.21 -5.87
C SER A 15 7.40 -19.82 -5.07
N GLU A 16 8.63 -19.52 -5.43
CA GLU A 16 9.82 -19.93 -4.66
C GLU A 16 9.80 -19.35 -3.25
N THR A 17 9.35 -18.11 -3.11
CA THR A 17 9.23 -17.45 -1.81
C THR A 17 8.20 -18.12 -0.91
N LEU A 18 7.02 -18.48 -1.46
CA LEU A 18 5.94 -19.06 -0.67
C LEU A 18 6.11 -20.57 -0.46
N GLY A 19 6.64 -21.30 -1.44
CA GLY A 19 6.88 -22.73 -1.36
C GLY A 19 5.64 -23.62 -1.20
N VAL A 20 4.43 -23.09 -1.42
CA VAL A 20 3.15 -23.81 -1.21
C VAL A 20 2.29 -23.71 -2.46
N CYS A 21 1.71 -24.83 -2.90
CA CYS A 21 0.82 -24.84 -4.06
C CYS A 21 -0.59 -24.36 -3.72
N LEU A 22 -1.31 -23.88 -4.75
CA LEU A 22 -2.68 -23.36 -4.63
C LEU A 22 -3.64 -24.36 -3.97
N GLU A 23 -3.52 -25.64 -4.28
CA GLU A 23 -4.40 -26.68 -3.73
C GLU A 23 -4.22 -26.83 -2.21
N CYS A 24 -2.97 -26.82 -1.72
CA CYS A 24 -2.69 -26.85 -0.29
C CYS A 24 -3.19 -25.61 0.42
N ILE A 25 -3.07 -24.43 -0.20
CA ILE A 25 -3.63 -23.18 0.37
C ILE A 25 -5.16 -23.28 0.48
N ARG A 26 -5.85 -23.81 -0.53
CA ARG A 26 -7.32 -23.88 -0.55
C ARG A 26 -7.90 -24.99 0.30
N LYS A 27 -7.29 -26.18 0.31
CA LYS A 27 -7.86 -27.39 0.91
C LYS A 27 -7.27 -27.72 2.28
N ASP A 28 -6.00 -27.40 2.49
CA ASP A 28 -5.22 -27.80 3.68
C ASP A 28 -4.62 -26.58 4.40
N PHE A 29 -5.30 -25.41 4.36
CA PHE A 29 -4.76 -24.15 4.88
C PHE A 29 -4.18 -24.28 6.30
N LYS A 30 -4.84 -25.01 7.17
CA LYS A 30 -4.38 -25.23 8.57
C LYS A 30 -2.97 -25.82 8.63
N LYS A 31 -2.60 -26.70 7.69
CA LYS A 31 -1.28 -27.34 7.67
C LYS A 31 -0.17 -26.41 7.19
N VAL A 32 -0.51 -25.41 6.37
CA VAL A 32 0.47 -24.51 5.74
C VAL A 32 0.43 -23.09 6.30
N SER A 33 -0.57 -22.80 7.13
CA SER A 33 -0.81 -21.43 7.62
C SER A 33 0.36 -20.84 8.40
N GLU A 34 1.01 -21.62 9.26
CA GLU A 34 2.13 -21.11 10.05
C GLU A 34 3.36 -20.84 9.18
N HIS A 35 3.65 -21.71 8.21
CA HIS A 35 4.69 -21.44 7.23
C HIS A 35 4.41 -20.16 6.41
N ILE A 36 3.17 -19.98 5.96
CA ILE A 36 2.76 -18.77 5.22
C ILE A 36 2.96 -17.52 6.08
N LYS A 37 2.56 -17.56 7.35
CA LYS A 37 2.79 -16.46 8.29
C LYS A 37 4.28 -16.14 8.46
N GLU A 38 5.11 -17.19 8.60
CA GLU A 38 6.55 -17.02 8.75
C GLU A 38 7.18 -16.35 7.52
N VAL A 39 6.76 -16.75 6.31
CA VAL A 39 7.18 -16.06 5.07
C VAL A 39 6.80 -14.58 5.12
N HIS A 40 5.59 -14.25 5.56
CA HIS A 40 5.16 -12.86 5.71
C HIS A 40 5.96 -12.11 6.79
N ARG A 41 6.23 -12.71 7.95
CA ARG A 41 7.06 -12.12 9.01
C ARG A 41 8.46 -11.76 8.48
N LYS A 42 9.12 -12.72 7.83
CA LYS A 42 10.45 -12.54 7.25
C LYS A 42 10.49 -11.36 6.27
N THR A 43 9.53 -11.26 5.35
CA THR A 43 9.49 -10.15 4.39
C THR A 43 9.27 -8.79 5.04
N ARG A 44 8.80 -8.71 6.28
CA ARG A 44 8.69 -7.47 7.03
C ARG A 44 9.93 -7.17 7.83
N LYS A 45 10.47 -8.20 8.49
CA LYS A 45 11.71 -8.11 9.27
C LYS A 45 12.88 -7.59 8.46
N ASP A 46 13.01 -8.03 7.22
CA ASP A 46 14.06 -7.59 6.27
C ASP A 46 14.04 -6.06 6.03
N PHE A 47 12.92 -5.40 6.31
CA PHE A 47 12.75 -3.94 6.20
C PHE A 47 12.67 -3.22 7.56
N GLY A 48 12.90 -3.92 8.67
CA GLY A 48 12.79 -3.33 10.02
C GLY A 48 11.36 -2.92 10.38
N LEU A 49 10.35 -3.61 9.81
CA LEU A 49 8.94 -3.41 10.11
C LEU A 49 8.46 -4.42 11.16
N PRO A 50 7.46 -4.08 11.99
CA PRO A 50 6.84 -5.04 12.87
C PRO A 50 6.37 -6.28 12.10
N GLU A 51 6.76 -7.45 12.55
CA GLU A 51 6.43 -8.72 11.89
C GLU A 51 4.93 -8.98 11.87
N GLU A 52 4.24 -8.60 12.95
CA GLU A 52 2.79 -8.68 13.12
C GLU A 52 2.20 -7.38 13.64
N SER A 53 0.87 -7.27 13.59
CA SER A 53 0.15 -6.19 14.24
C SER A 53 0.21 -6.38 15.76
N SER A 54 0.84 -5.46 16.47
CA SER A 54 0.90 -5.49 17.94
C SER A 54 -0.51 -5.54 18.54
N LYS A 55 -0.69 -6.39 19.54
CA LYS A 55 -1.93 -6.57 20.31
C LYS A 55 -1.69 -6.46 21.81
N ASP A 56 -0.69 -5.71 22.25
CA ASP A 56 -0.36 -5.50 23.64
C ASP A 56 -1.58 -4.97 24.42
N PRO A 57 -1.99 -5.63 25.53
CA PRO A 57 -3.14 -5.18 26.33
C PRO A 57 -2.98 -3.77 26.89
N ASN A 58 -1.74 -3.36 27.16
CA ASN A 58 -1.40 -2.05 27.73
C ASN A 58 -0.99 -1.04 26.65
N GLY A 59 -0.94 -1.47 25.37
CA GLY A 59 -0.54 -0.66 24.25
C GLY A 59 -1.56 0.40 23.87
N ILE A 60 -1.09 1.52 23.31
CA ILE A 60 -1.98 2.56 22.80
C ILE A 60 -2.67 2.09 21.51
N VAL A 61 -3.98 2.29 21.42
CA VAL A 61 -4.78 1.80 20.29
C VAL A 61 -4.71 2.76 19.11
N CYS A 62 -4.32 2.25 17.94
CA CYS A 62 -4.45 2.93 16.66
C CYS A 62 -5.70 2.40 15.92
N LYS A 63 -6.69 3.27 15.67
CA LYS A 63 -8.01 2.91 15.10
C LYS A 63 -8.15 3.24 13.60
N LEU A 64 -7.04 3.49 12.88
CA LEU A 64 -7.11 3.99 11.51
C LEU A 64 -7.36 2.93 10.44
N CYS A 65 -7.02 1.69 10.70
CA CYS A 65 -7.23 0.59 9.75
C CYS A 65 -7.59 -0.70 10.48
N ALA A 66 -7.97 -1.72 9.71
CA ALA A 66 -8.39 -3.03 10.23
C ALA A 66 -7.32 -3.77 11.07
N ASN A 67 -6.06 -3.31 11.05
CA ASN A 67 -5.04 -3.89 11.92
C ASN A 67 -5.25 -3.55 13.40
N GLU A 68 -5.93 -2.45 13.73
CA GLU A 68 -6.25 -2.03 15.10
C GLU A 68 -5.09 -2.28 16.08
N CYS A 69 -3.90 -1.81 15.68
CA CYS A 69 -2.68 -2.03 16.47
C CYS A 69 -2.85 -1.50 17.88
N LYS A 70 -2.50 -2.31 18.87
CA LYS A 70 -2.27 -1.91 20.26
C LYS A 70 -0.77 -1.80 20.45
N ILE A 71 -0.24 -0.61 20.35
CA ILE A 71 1.19 -0.35 20.18
C ILE A 71 1.84 -0.17 21.57
N GLU A 72 2.75 -1.06 21.91
CA GLU A 72 3.56 -0.99 23.10
C GLU A 72 4.43 0.28 23.12
N GLU A 73 4.82 0.72 24.34
CA GLU A 73 5.72 1.87 24.50
C GLU A 73 7.05 1.65 23.77
N GLY A 74 7.43 2.62 22.97
CA GLY A 74 8.64 2.57 22.16
C GLY A 74 8.47 1.85 20.82
N GLU A 75 7.36 1.14 20.57
CA GLU A 75 7.15 0.33 19.37
C GLU A 75 6.40 1.10 18.27
N LYS A 76 6.46 0.54 17.03
CA LYS A 76 5.80 1.08 15.83
C LYS A 76 4.50 0.35 15.51
N SER A 77 3.58 1.07 14.88
CA SER A 77 2.39 0.46 14.23
C SER A 77 2.79 -0.49 13.10
N TYR A 78 1.90 -1.42 12.75
CA TYR A 78 2.12 -2.35 11.64
C TYR A 78 2.48 -1.66 10.32
N CYS A 79 1.83 -0.55 9.98
CA CYS A 79 2.16 0.23 8.78
C CYS A 79 3.49 0.99 8.85
N GLY A 80 4.12 1.08 10.03
CA GLY A 80 5.37 1.81 10.25
C GLY A 80 5.24 3.33 10.38
N LEU A 81 4.03 3.89 10.27
CA LEU A 81 3.81 5.34 10.19
C LEU A 81 3.60 6.01 11.54
N ARG A 82 3.38 5.25 12.60
CA ARG A 82 3.15 5.76 13.96
C ARG A 82 3.95 4.96 14.96
N LYS A 83 4.34 5.65 16.04
CA LYS A 83 5.07 5.07 17.16
C LYS A 83 4.38 5.50 18.46
N ASN A 84 4.37 4.63 19.47
CA ASN A 84 3.98 5.01 20.82
C ASN A 84 5.19 5.62 21.52
N VAL A 85 5.05 6.85 22.00
CA VAL A 85 6.08 7.56 22.77
C VAL A 85 5.40 8.25 23.94
N ASN A 86 5.72 7.82 25.14
CA ASN A 86 5.14 8.33 26.40
C ASN A 86 3.59 8.27 26.39
N GLY A 87 3.02 7.16 25.94
CA GLY A 87 1.58 6.96 25.87
C GLY A 87 0.87 7.82 24.81
N LYS A 88 1.60 8.35 23.84
CA LYS A 88 1.04 9.14 22.73
C LYS A 88 1.45 8.56 21.37
N LEU A 89 0.51 8.54 20.42
CA LEU A 89 0.82 8.17 19.06
C LEU A 89 1.52 9.35 18.36
N ILE A 90 2.81 9.16 18.06
CA ILE A 90 3.62 10.10 17.30
C ILE A 90 3.72 9.59 15.86
N GLY A 91 3.68 10.50 14.88
CA GLY A 91 3.81 10.20 13.45
C GLY A 91 2.98 11.13 12.59
N LEU A 92 2.41 10.62 11.51
CA LEU A 92 1.64 11.42 10.58
C LEU A 92 0.40 12.04 11.22
N THR A 93 0.17 13.29 10.90
CA THR A 93 -0.97 14.09 11.35
C THR A 93 -2.00 14.28 10.24
N ARG A 94 -3.05 15.07 10.52
CA ARG A 94 -4.09 15.40 9.53
C ARG A 94 -3.54 16.14 8.31
N ASP A 95 -2.51 16.94 8.47
CA ASP A 95 -1.98 17.84 7.44
C ASP A 95 -0.70 17.30 6.76
N LEU A 96 -0.19 16.16 7.23
CA LEU A 96 1.05 15.56 6.77
C LEU A 96 0.83 14.14 6.29
N ALA A 97 1.29 13.85 5.07
CA ALA A 97 1.34 12.51 4.51
C ALA A 97 2.77 12.08 4.19
N SER A 98 3.01 10.79 4.30
CA SER A 98 4.22 10.15 3.79
C SER A 98 3.89 9.54 2.42
N LEU A 99 4.29 10.24 1.36
CA LEU A 99 4.03 9.81 -0.02
C LEU A 99 5.05 10.42 -0.98
N SER A 100 5.11 9.88 -2.18
CA SER A 100 5.72 10.49 -3.35
C SER A 100 4.68 10.69 -4.44
N PHE A 101 4.93 11.63 -5.36
CA PHE A 101 4.05 11.86 -6.50
C PHE A 101 4.85 12.32 -7.72
N TYR A 102 4.28 12.09 -8.88
CA TYR A 102 4.75 12.64 -10.15
C TYR A 102 3.58 12.84 -11.10
N HIS A 103 3.81 13.62 -12.16
CA HIS A 103 2.83 13.73 -13.24
C HIS A 103 3.04 12.63 -14.27
N ASP A 104 1.96 11.91 -14.57
CA ASP A 104 1.94 10.89 -15.60
C ASP A 104 1.00 11.30 -16.74
N ASN A 105 1.46 11.20 -18.00
CA ASN A 105 0.68 11.62 -19.15
C ASN A 105 -0.52 10.70 -19.38
N LEU A 106 -1.64 11.28 -19.79
CA LEU A 106 -2.83 10.53 -20.18
C LEU A 106 -2.84 10.29 -21.71
N PRO A 107 -3.35 9.13 -22.16
CA PRO A 107 -3.73 7.96 -21.36
C PRO A 107 -2.51 7.29 -20.70
N THR A 108 -2.67 6.82 -19.47
CA THR A 108 -1.61 6.14 -18.74
C THR A 108 -1.56 4.64 -19.09
N ASN A 109 -0.47 3.96 -18.74
CA ASN A 109 -0.36 2.49 -18.83
C ASN A 109 -1.03 1.74 -17.66
N CYS A 110 -1.95 2.37 -16.96
CA CYS A 110 -2.70 1.76 -15.86
C CYS A 110 -3.53 0.57 -16.33
N VAL A 111 -3.58 -0.49 -15.54
CA VAL A 111 -4.41 -1.68 -15.81
C VAL A 111 -5.90 -1.39 -15.93
N ALA A 112 -6.37 -0.26 -15.40
CA ALA A 112 -7.75 0.21 -15.49
C ALA A 112 -8.00 1.21 -16.64
N ASP A 113 -7.04 1.46 -17.52
CA ASP A 113 -7.14 2.47 -18.56
C ASP A 113 -8.36 2.26 -19.49
N TRP A 114 -8.71 1.02 -19.79
CA TRP A 114 -9.87 0.63 -20.59
C TRP A 114 -11.25 0.99 -20.01
N VAL A 115 -11.35 1.41 -18.74
CA VAL A 115 -12.57 1.90 -18.08
C VAL A 115 -12.39 3.30 -17.50
N CYS A 116 -11.15 3.79 -17.44
CA CYS A 116 -10.83 5.07 -16.85
C CYS A 116 -11.30 6.23 -17.75
N PRO A 117 -11.92 7.29 -17.22
CA PRO A 117 -12.22 8.51 -17.99
C PRO A 117 -11.02 9.04 -18.77
N GLY A 118 -9.82 9.06 -18.18
CA GLY A 118 -8.60 9.52 -18.84
C GLY A 118 -8.18 8.71 -20.06
N GLY A 119 -8.51 7.39 -20.09
CA GLY A 119 -8.23 6.49 -21.20
C GLY A 119 -9.35 6.39 -22.24
N THR A 120 -10.60 6.64 -21.83
CA THR A 120 -11.79 6.33 -22.65
C THR A 120 -12.70 7.52 -22.92
N GLY A 121 -12.61 8.59 -22.11
CA GLY A 121 -13.58 9.68 -22.11
C GLY A 121 -14.91 9.32 -21.45
N THR A 122 -14.98 8.20 -20.73
CA THR A 122 -16.21 7.79 -20.02
C THR A 122 -16.70 8.90 -19.07
N GLY A 123 -17.99 9.26 -19.23
CA GLY A 123 -18.60 10.32 -18.43
C GLY A 123 -18.41 11.73 -18.98
N PHE A 124 -17.91 11.89 -20.20
CA PHE A 124 -17.86 13.19 -20.87
C PHE A 124 -19.28 13.78 -21.04
N PRO A 125 -19.48 15.12 -20.87
CA PRO A 125 -18.47 16.13 -20.51
C PRO A 125 -18.32 16.33 -18.99
N LYS A 126 -19.09 15.63 -18.15
CA LYS A 126 -19.15 15.89 -16.71
C LYS A 126 -17.91 15.38 -15.95
N PHE A 127 -17.39 14.22 -16.34
CA PHE A 127 -16.32 13.51 -15.61
C PHE A 127 -15.06 13.25 -16.46
N ALA A 128 -15.04 13.75 -17.68
CA ALA A 128 -13.91 13.69 -18.58
C ALA A 128 -13.77 15.01 -19.33
N TYR A 129 -12.54 15.39 -19.71
CA TYR A 129 -12.26 16.61 -20.46
C TYR A 129 -12.41 16.42 -21.98
N LYS A 130 -12.48 15.17 -22.44
CA LYS A 130 -12.64 14.83 -23.87
C LYS A 130 -13.62 13.68 -24.05
N ASP A 131 -14.27 13.65 -25.19
CA ASP A 131 -14.99 12.48 -25.68
C ASP A 131 -14.00 11.52 -26.32
N GLY A 132 -13.33 10.70 -25.49
CA GLY A 132 -12.23 9.83 -25.85
C GLY A 132 -11.00 10.00 -24.96
N PRO A 133 -9.86 9.38 -25.31
CA PRO A 133 -8.63 9.48 -24.52
C PRO A 133 -8.17 10.92 -24.31
N GLU A 134 -7.79 11.24 -23.09
CA GLU A 134 -7.43 12.61 -22.67
C GLU A 134 -5.99 12.98 -23.01
N TYR A 135 -5.60 12.83 -24.29
CA TYR A 135 -4.29 13.28 -24.78
C TYR A 135 -4.02 14.74 -24.43
N ARG A 136 -2.77 15.04 -24.02
CA ARG A 136 -2.25 16.34 -23.56
C ARG A 136 -2.67 16.72 -22.15
N TYR A 137 -3.48 15.93 -21.48
CA TYR A 137 -3.70 15.99 -20.05
C TYR A 137 -2.77 15.02 -19.31
N LYS A 138 -2.73 15.13 -18.00
CA LYS A 138 -1.93 14.30 -17.12
C LYS A 138 -2.70 13.97 -15.84
N ASN A 139 -2.33 12.90 -15.19
CA ASN A 139 -2.74 12.64 -13.82
C ASN A 139 -1.63 13.01 -12.83
N LEU A 140 -2.00 13.33 -11.61
CA LEU A 140 -1.10 13.39 -10.48
C LEU A 140 -1.08 12.01 -9.83
N ALA A 141 -0.05 11.22 -10.14
CA ALA A 141 0.11 9.86 -9.65
C ALA A 141 0.73 9.88 -8.24
N ILE A 142 0.01 9.36 -7.24
CA ILE A 142 0.40 9.34 -5.84
C ILE A 142 0.76 7.93 -5.40
N PHE A 143 1.90 7.80 -4.71
CA PHE A 143 2.41 6.57 -4.12
C PHE A 143 2.60 6.77 -2.62
N PHE A 144 1.73 6.16 -1.82
CA PHE A 144 1.82 6.22 -0.37
C PHE A 144 2.99 5.39 0.17
N ILE A 145 3.70 5.97 1.12
CA ILE A 145 4.75 5.31 1.88
C ILE A 145 4.13 4.80 3.16
N GLY A 146 4.22 3.49 3.40
CA GLY A 146 3.49 2.81 4.46
C GLY A 146 2.21 2.14 3.96
N CYS A 147 1.93 0.95 4.49
CA CYS A 147 0.82 0.12 4.04
C CYS A 147 0.28 -0.73 5.17
N SER A 148 -1.04 -0.92 5.23
CA SER A 148 -1.70 -1.81 6.19
C SER A 148 -1.67 -3.29 5.77
N PHE A 149 -1.17 -3.58 4.57
CA PHE A 149 -1.02 -4.92 4.00
C PHE A 149 0.44 -5.37 3.94
N ASN A 150 0.62 -6.63 3.54
CA ASN A 150 1.94 -7.21 3.25
C ASN A 150 1.86 -8.19 2.07
N CYS A 151 1.33 -7.74 0.94
CA CYS A 151 1.21 -8.55 -0.26
C CYS A 151 2.59 -9.01 -0.76
N LEU A 152 2.81 -10.33 -0.90
CA LEU A 152 4.08 -10.88 -1.38
C LEU A 152 4.35 -10.57 -2.85
N PHE A 153 3.30 -10.25 -3.63
CA PHE A 153 3.35 -9.87 -5.04
C PHE A 153 3.29 -8.34 -5.26
N CYS A 154 3.57 -7.54 -4.24
CA CYS A 154 3.46 -6.07 -4.33
C CYS A 154 4.47 -5.50 -5.33
N GLN A 155 3.98 -4.88 -6.42
CA GLN A 155 4.82 -4.20 -7.40
C GLN A 155 5.47 -2.94 -6.82
N ASN A 156 4.80 -2.27 -5.88
CA ASN A 156 5.26 -1.02 -5.26
C ASN A 156 5.99 -1.24 -3.92
N TRP A 157 6.60 -2.40 -3.72
CA TRP A 157 7.24 -2.79 -2.46
C TRP A 157 8.36 -1.83 -1.98
N HIS A 158 8.88 -0.99 -2.87
CA HIS A 158 9.94 0.00 -2.58
C HIS A 158 9.57 1.00 -1.48
N TYR A 159 8.26 1.21 -1.20
CA TYR A 159 7.82 2.06 -0.10
C TYR A 159 8.44 1.65 1.24
N ARG A 160 8.75 0.37 1.41
CA ARG A 160 9.35 -0.17 2.64
C ARG A 160 10.72 0.41 2.91
N ASN A 161 11.53 0.64 1.86
CA ASN A 161 12.85 1.26 1.95
C ASN A 161 12.77 2.77 2.28
N GLN A 162 11.62 3.39 2.04
CA GLN A 162 11.43 4.82 2.20
C GLN A 162 10.85 5.20 3.56
N LEU A 163 10.27 4.27 4.32
CA LEU A 163 9.62 4.52 5.61
C LEU A 163 10.50 5.26 6.63
N ASN A 164 11.81 5.01 6.60
CA ASN A 164 12.78 5.68 7.49
C ASN A 164 13.43 6.93 6.87
N LYS A 165 13.15 7.22 5.59
CA LYS A 165 13.77 8.30 4.82
C LYS A 165 12.75 9.35 4.35
N SER A 166 11.46 9.12 4.59
CA SER A 166 10.40 9.92 4.00
C SER A 166 10.34 11.32 4.58
N SER A 167 10.41 12.31 3.69
CA SER A 167 9.92 13.65 3.97
C SER A 167 8.40 13.63 3.99
N SER A 168 7.80 14.15 5.04
CA SER A 168 6.35 14.38 5.05
C SER A 168 5.98 15.48 4.06
N ILE A 169 4.91 15.25 3.32
CA ILE A 169 4.35 16.21 2.35
C ILE A 169 3.05 16.77 2.91
N THR A 170 2.88 18.07 2.84
CA THR A 170 1.63 18.73 3.23
C THR A 170 0.59 18.65 2.12
N VAL A 171 -0.69 18.77 2.48
CA VAL A 171 -1.79 18.93 1.50
C VAL A 171 -1.52 20.07 0.53
N ASN A 172 -1.02 21.20 1.04
CA ASN A 172 -0.68 22.35 0.22
C ASN A 172 0.40 22.07 -0.82
N ASN A 173 1.36 21.18 -0.52
CA ASN A 173 2.35 20.76 -1.52
C ASN A 173 1.70 19.97 -2.66
N LEU A 174 0.73 19.10 -2.36
CA LEU A 174 -0.03 18.37 -3.39
C LEU A 174 -0.89 19.32 -4.22
N LEU A 175 -1.60 20.24 -3.59
CA LEU A 175 -2.45 21.21 -4.29
C LEU A 175 -1.65 22.10 -5.24
N ARG A 176 -0.43 22.50 -4.86
CA ARG A 176 0.47 23.28 -5.74
C ARG A 176 0.99 22.49 -6.94
N ALA A 177 0.96 21.15 -6.88
CA ALA A 177 1.33 20.32 -8.01
C ALA A 177 0.22 20.18 -9.06
N ILE A 178 -1.01 20.57 -8.74
CA ILE A 178 -2.15 20.56 -9.66
C ILE A 178 -2.10 21.81 -10.55
N ASP A 179 -2.20 21.63 -11.86
CA ASP A 179 -2.30 22.71 -12.84
C ASP A 179 -3.48 22.47 -13.80
N ASN A 180 -3.65 23.37 -14.78
CA ASN A 180 -4.75 23.34 -15.75
C ASN A 180 -4.75 22.15 -16.71
N ARG A 181 -3.70 21.33 -16.72
CA ARG A 181 -3.61 20.07 -17.48
C ARG A 181 -3.72 18.85 -16.59
N THR A 182 -3.86 19.03 -15.30
CA THR A 182 -4.06 17.91 -14.37
C THR A 182 -5.53 17.50 -14.37
N ALA A 183 -5.85 16.42 -15.09
CA ALA A 183 -7.21 15.94 -15.22
C ALA A 183 -7.73 15.21 -13.98
N CYS A 184 -6.84 14.51 -13.28
CA CYS A 184 -7.22 13.72 -12.11
C CYS A 184 -6.04 13.50 -11.16
N VAL A 185 -6.37 13.01 -9.97
CA VAL A 185 -5.42 12.50 -8.98
C VAL A 185 -5.62 10.99 -8.88
N CYS A 186 -4.56 10.21 -9.08
CA CYS A 186 -4.60 8.75 -9.03
C CYS A 186 -3.77 8.22 -7.87
N TYR A 187 -4.37 7.38 -7.03
CA TYR A 187 -3.67 6.66 -5.96
C TYR A 187 -3.16 5.32 -6.52
N PHE A 188 -1.95 5.35 -7.09
CA PHE A 188 -1.37 4.22 -7.81
C PHE A 188 -0.76 3.16 -6.90
N GLY A 189 -0.20 3.54 -5.78
CA GLY A 189 0.52 2.60 -4.95
C GLY A 189 0.51 2.93 -3.47
N GLY A 190 0.93 1.94 -2.66
CA GLY A 190 0.80 1.99 -1.22
C GLY A 190 -0.65 1.80 -0.79
N ASP A 191 -0.96 2.25 0.42
CA ASP A 191 -2.30 2.15 0.99
C ASP A 191 -2.67 3.50 1.62
N PRO A 192 -3.72 4.19 1.13
CA PRO A 192 -4.16 5.46 1.68
C PRO A 192 -4.76 5.33 3.08
N VAL A 193 -5.33 4.16 3.44
CA VAL A 193 -6.09 3.97 4.69
C VAL A 193 -5.32 4.35 5.96
N PRO A 194 -4.04 3.99 6.15
CA PRO A 194 -3.28 4.44 7.31
C PRO A 194 -3.06 5.96 7.40
N GLN A 195 -3.37 6.69 6.32
CA GLN A 195 -3.17 8.13 6.19
C GLN A 195 -4.49 8.86 5.87
N LEU A 196 -5.62 8.24 6.11
CA LEU A 196 -6.94 8.70 5.67
C LEU A 196 -7.33 10.09 6.19
N PHE A 197 -6.81 10.51 7.34
CA PHE A 197 -7.06 11.85 7.89
C PHE A 197 -6.62 13.00 6.98
N LEU A 198 -5.72 12.74 6.03
CA LEU A 198 -5.30 13.74 5.05
C LEU A 198 -6.40 14.09 4.03
N PHE A 199 -7.38 13.18 3.86
CA PHE A 199 -8.38 13.23 2.79
C PHE A 199 -9.81 13.46 3.30
N LEU A 200 -9.98 13.58 4.61
CA LEU A 200 -11.22 13.93 5.31
C LEU A 200 -11.16 15.38 5.81
#